data_6510a5d6255eccbcea10937be60c04a9
#
_entry.id   6510a5d6255eccbcea10937be60c04a9
#
_cell.length_a   1.000
_cell.length_b   1.000
_cell.length_c   1.000
_cell.angle_alpha   90.00
_cell.angle_beta   90.00
_cell.angle_gamma   90.00
#
_symmetry.space_group_name_H-M   'P 1'
#
loop_
_entity.id
_entity.type
_entity.pdbx_description
1 polymer ?
#
loop_
_entity_poly.entity_id
_entity_poly.type
_entity_poly.pdbx_seq_one_letter_code
_entity_poly.pdbx_strand_id
1 'polypeptide(L)'
;MAEELHKRGNKVIISGRRKSHLDSVAEANPGIEVVELDIADPDSIKSVAKKLTSEHPDLNVLINNAGIMEPDQAAAIIDDKLLVSTNMTNLLGPIRLTSALVDQLKSRRGVIVYNTPVLAFVPLAGTAVYSATKAALHSYVLSQRFLLHDSGVRVLEVAPPWVRTELMNSKEAEQAILVDRFIAETLDVLGTDADEILVEAAKSLRANPGPEEHTLVNGFNQQMLKLFGSS
;
A
#
# COMPACT_ATOMS: atom_id res chain seq x y z
N MET A 1 3.50 8.25 7.91
CA MET A 1 4.40 8.48 6.75
C MET A 1 4.20 9.87 6.15
N ALA A 2 2.99 10.30 5.76
CA ALA A 2 2.76 11.64 5.20
C ALA A 2 3.27 12.77 6.12
N GLU A 3 2.89 12.76 7.39
CA GLU A 3 3.34 13.73 8.38
C GLU A 3 4.87 13.74 8.55
N GLU A 4 5.52 12.58 8.52
CA GLU A 4 6.96 12.48 8.67
C GLU A 4 7.70 13.00 7.42
N LEU A 5 7.17 12.73 6.23
CA LEU A 5 7.68 13.33 5.00
C LEU A 5 7.51 14.85 5.01
N HIS A 6 6.38 15.34 5.50
CA HIS A 6 6.13 16.78 5.65
C HIS A 6 7.12 17.44 6.62
N LYS A 7 7.35 16.84 7.81
CA LYS A 7 8.36 17.30 8.78
C LYS A 7 9.77 17.37 8.19
N ARG A 8 10.07 16.53 7.21
CA ARG A 8 11.34 16.54 6.47
C ARG A 8 11.40 17.58 5.33
N GLY A 9 10.41 18.48 5.25
CA GLY A 9 10.38 19.61 4.33
C GLY A 9 9.80 19.31 2.95
N ASN A 10 9.14 18.15 2.76
CA ASN A 10 8.45 17.88 1.50
C ASN A 10 7.09 18.58 1.46
N LYS A 11 6.70 19.03 0.26
CA LYS A 11 5.30 19.32 -0.04
C LYS A 11 4.52 18.02 -0.07
N VAL A 12 3.48 17.91 0.73
CA VAL A 12 2.68 16.69 0.86
C VAL A 12 1.23 16.98 0.56
N ILE A 13 0.66 16.16 -0.31
CA ILE A 13 -0.77 16.13 -0.59
C ILE A 13 -1.28 14.78 -0.12
N ILE A 14 -2.26 14.78 0.78
CA ILE A 14 -2.94 13.55 1.21
C ILE A 14 -4.28 13.42 0.51
N SER A 15 -4.66 12.18 0.19
CA SER A 15 -5.93 11.90 -0.45
C SER A 15 -6.68 10.73 0.18
N GLY A 16 -7.99 10.77 0.09
CA GLY A 16 -8.87 9.73 0.61
C GLY A 16 -10.34 10.12 0.52
N ARG A 17 -11.23 9.20 0.91
CA ARG A 17 -12.69 9.41 0.86
C ARG A 17 -13.26 10.21 2.03
N ARG A 18 -12.59 10.18 3.17
CA ARG A 18 -13.07 10.77 4.43
C ARG A 18 -12.55 12.20 4.59
N LYS A 19 -13.27 13.16 4.00
CA LYS A 19 -12.85 14.57 4.00
C LYS A 19 -12.56 15.07 5.42
N SER A 20 -13.42 14.81 6.40
CA SER A 20 -13.23 15.25 7.78
C SER A 20 -11.91 14.72 8.39
N HIS A 21 -11.52 13.47 8.05
CA HIS A 21 -10.26 12.92 8.53
C HIS A 21 -9.05 13.58 7.85
N LEU A 22 -9.16 13.87 6.56
CA LEU A 22 -8.12 14.60 5.83
C LEU A 22 -7.94 16.01 6.39
N ASP A 23 -9.04 16.71 6.63
CA ASP A 23 -9.03 18.07 7.19
C ASP A 23 -8.38 18.07 8.60
N SER A 24 -8.71 17.10 9.46
CA SER A 24 -8.08 16.97 10.79
C SER A 24 -6.57 16.75 10.72
N VAL A 25 -6.09 15.97 9.74
CA VAL A 25 -4.64 15.78 9.55
C VAL A 25 -3.98 17.07 9.06
N ALA A 26 -4.60 17.82 8.15
CA ALA A 26 -4.08 19.08 7.66
C ALA A 26 -4.08 20.18 8.74
N GLU A 27 -5.10 20.24 9.59
CA GLU A 27 -5.15 21.15 10.74
C GLU A 27 -4.01 20.86 11.73
N ALA A 28 -3.73 19.59 12.00
CA ALA A 28 -2.64 19.18 12.87
C ALA A 28 -1.24 19.37 12.24
N ASN A 29 -1.15 19.48 10.91
CA ASN A 29 0.09 19.61 10.17
C ASN A 29 -0.02 20.72 9.10
N PRO A 30 0.08 22.02 9.50
CA PRO A 30 -0.07 23.15 8.59
C PRO A 30 0.89 23.08 7.40
N GLY A 31 0.35 23.14 6.18
CA GLY A 31 1.10 23.00 4.93
C GLY A 31 0.92 21.64 4.23
N ILE A 32 0.26 20.66 4.88
CA ILE A 32 -0.26 19.49 4.17
C ILE A 32 -1.52 19.89 3.41
N GLU A 33 -1.55 19.60 2.12
CA GLU A 33 -2.71 19.81 1.27
C GLU A 33 -3.60 18.56 1.22
N VAL A 34 -4.90 18.75 0.99
CA VAL A 34 -5.88 17.66 0.96
C VAL A 34 -6.64 17.61 -0.37
N VAL A 35 -6.88 16.40 -0.86
CA VAL A 35 -7.70 16.15 -2.04
C VAL A 35 -8.64 14.98 -1.75
N GLU A 36 -9.94 15.18 -1.89
CA GLU A 36 -10.89 14.08 -1.80
C GLU A 36 -10.75 13.16 -3.02
N LEU A 37 -10.55 11.87 -2.77
CA LEU A 37 -10.36 10.84 -3.80
C LEU A 37 -11.05 9.55 -3.37
N ASP A 38 -11.99 9.08 -4.17
CA ASP A 38 -12.39 7.69 -4.14
C ASP A 38 -11.52 6.88 -5.13
N ILE A 39 -10.57 6.11 -4.59
CA ILE A 39 -9.66 5.31 -5.39
C ILE A 39 -10.37 4.13 -6.11
N ALA A 40 -11.57 3.77 -5.70
CA ALA A 40 -12.38 2.75 -6.37
C ALA A 40 -13.16 3.32 -7.57
N ASP A 41 -13.35 4.64 -7.65
CA ASP A 41 -14.10 5.31 -8.71
C ASP A 41 -13.17 5.85 -9.82
N PRO A 42 -13.29 5.36 -11.07
CA PRO A 42 -12.48 5.83 -12.20
C PRO A 42 -12.66 7.31 -12.52
N ASP A 43 -13.86 7.86 -12.35
CA ASP A 43 -14.13 9.27 -12.66
C ASP A 43 -13.53 10.19 -11.59
N SER A 44 -13.59 9.78 -10.33
CA SER A 44 -12.86 10.46 -9.23
C SER A 44 -11.35 10.48 -9.49
N ILE A 45 -10.77 9.34 -9.87
CA ILE A 45 -9.34 9.25 -10.22
C ILE A 45 -8.99 10.21 -11.37
N LYS A 46 -9.76 10.20 -12.45
CA LYS A 46 -9.52 11.05 -13.61
C LYS A 46 -9.59 12.54 -13.27
N SER A 47 -10.59 12.92 -12.48
CA SER A 47 -10.79 14.32 -12.02
C SER A 47 -9.60 14.76 -11.15
N VAL A 48 -9.23 13.95 -10.18
CA VAL A 48 -8.13 14.26 -9.26
C VAL A 48 -6.78 14.28 -9.98
N ALA A 49 -6.51 13.35 -10.88
CA ALA A 49 -5.27 13.36 -11.66
C ALA A 49 -5.16 14.63 -12.51
N LYS A 50 -6.25 15.06 -13.18
CA LYS A 50 -6.28 16.31 -13.94
C LYS A 50 -6.01 17.51 -13.04
N LYS A 51 -6.62 17.58 -11.86
CA LYS A 51 -6.38 18.64 -10.87
C LYS A 51 -4.91 18.67 -10.45
N LEU A 52 -4.36 17.52 -10.03
CA LEU A 52 -2.98 17.41 -9.57
C LEU A 52 -1.98 17.83 -10.67
N THR A 53 -2.18 17.41 -11.90
CA THR A 53 -1.28 17.77 -13.00
C THR A 53 -1.30 19.26 -13.32
N SER A 54 -2.45 19.94 -13.14
CA SER A 54 -2.58 21.38 -13.40
C SER A 54 -2.10 22.26 -12.25
N GLU A 55 -2.40 21.88 -11.01
CA GLU A 55 -2.13 22.70 -9.82
C GLU A 55 -0.75 22.38 -9.20
N HIS A 56 -0.23 21.15 -9.39
CA HIS A 56 1.04 20.68 -8.86
C HIS A 56 1.95 20.11 -9.97
N PRO A 57 2.39 20.94 -10.92
CA PRO A 57 3.23 20.46 -12.01
C PRO A 57 4.60 19.94 -11.55
N ASP A 58 5.00 20.21 -10.31
CA ASP A 58 6.22 19.73 -9.65
C ASP A 58 6.04 18.39 -8.90
N LEU A 59 4.83 17.82 -8.88
CA LEU A 59 4.56 16.52 -8.25
C LEU A 59 5.47 15.45 -8.88
N ASN A 60 6.29 14.83 -8.03
CA ASN A 60 7.33 13.88 -8.43
C ASN A 60 7.30 12.56 -7.66
N VAL A 61 6.43 12.41 -6.64
CA VAL A 61 6.28 11.16 -5.88
C VAL A 61 4.80 10.80 -5.77
N LEU A 62 4.48 9.56 -6.14
CA LEU A 62 3.16 8.96 -5.92
C LEU A 62 3.28 7.78 -4.95
N ILE A 63 2.58 7.83 -3.83
CA ILE A 63 2.52 6.72 -2.85
C ILE A 63 1.13 6.08 -2.89
N ASN A 64 1.03 4.92 -3.47
CA ASN A 64 -0.18 4.09 -3.51
C ASN A 64 -0.32 3.31 -2.20
N ASN A 65 -0.96 3.92 -1.21
CA ASN A 65 -1.13 3.37 0.13
C ASN A 65 -2.58 2.95 0.43
N ALA A 66 -3.57 3.48 -0.29
CA ALA A 66 -4.97 3.16 -0.05
C ALA A 66 -5.23 1.65 -0.16
N GLY A 67 -6.04 1.14 0.78
CA GLY A 67 -6.40 -0.28 0.80
C GLY A 67 -7.46 -0.57 1.84
N ILE A 68 -8.23 -1.61 1.59
CA ILE A 68 -9.19 -2.21 2.53
C ILE A 68 -8.84 -3.67 2.74
N MET A 69 -9.09 -4.17 3.92
CA MET A 69 -8.87 -5.55 4.31
C MET A 69 -10.03 -5.99 5.20
N GLU A 70 -10.77 -6.96 4.73
CA GLU A 70 -11.90 -7.53 5.45
C GLU A 70 -11.70 -9.04 5.58
N PRO A 71 -12.17 -9.67 6.66
CA PRO A 71 -12.15 -11.12 6.79
C PRO A 71 -12.97 -11.77 5.69
N ASP A 72 -12.46 -12.88 5.17
CA ASP A 72 -13.16 -13.71 4.20
C ASP A 72 -12.94 -15.21 4.48
N GLN A 73 -13.69 -16.05 3.79
CA GLN A 73 -13.67 -17.49 3.95
C GLN A 73 -13.56 -18.16 2.59
N ALA A 74 -12.34 -18.35 2.10
CA ALA A 74 -12.10 -18.95 0.78
C ALA A 74 -12.64 -20.40 0.63
N ALA A 75 -12.94 -21.08 1.75
CA ALA A 75 -13.57 -22.39 1.76
C ALA A 75 -15.11 -22.35 1.73
N ALA A 76 -15.73 -21.17 1.66
CA ALA A 76 -17.17 -20.94 1.66
C ALA A 76 -17.58 -19.94 0.57
N ILE A 77 -18.88 -19.59 0.55
CA ILE A 77 -19.37 -18.54 -0.35
C ILE A 77 -18.88 -17.19 0.13
N ILE A 78 -18.18 -16.47 -0.72
CA ILE A 78 -17.72 -15.10 -0.46
C ILE A 78 -18.73 -14.10 -1.02
N ASP A 79 -19.00 -13.04 -0.28
CA ASP A 79 -19.86 -11.94 -0.75
C ASP A 79 -19.22 -11.24 -1.96
N ASP A 80 -19.97 -11.16 -3.07
CA ASP A 80 -19.52 -10.51 -4.30
C ASP A 80 -19.17 -9.03 -4.10
N LYS A 81 -19.86 -8.33 -3.19
CA LYS A 81 -19.52 -6.92 -2.85
C LYS A 81 -18.13 -6.82 -2.24
N LEU A 82 -17.76 -7.75 -1.36
CA LEU A 82 -16.40 -7.81 -0.81
C LEU A 82 -15.37 -8.06 -1.92
N LEU A 83 -15.63 -9.01 -2.80
CA LEU A 83 -14.76 -9.31 -3.94
C LEU A 83 -14.52 -8.08 -4.81
N VAL A 84 -15.62 -7.42 -5.23
CA VAL A 84 -15.56 -6.25 -6.11
C VAL A 84 -14.87 -5.07 -5.40
N SER A 85 -15.31 -4.72 -4.19
CA SER A 85 -14.77 -3.56 -3.46
C SER A 85 -13.27 -3.70 -3.16
N THR A 86 -12.85 -4.90 -2.77
CA THR A 86 -11.43 -5.17 -2.47
C THR A 86 -10.57 -5.08 -3.74
N ASN A 87 -11.02 -5.65 -4.86
CA ASN A 87 -10.31 -5.56 -6.13
C ASN A 87 -10.27 -4.11 -6.67
N MET A 88 -11.38 -3.39 -6.60
CA MET A 88 -11.44 -2.00 -7.06
C MET A 88 -10.49 -1.11 -6.27
N THR A 89 -10.48 -1.25 -4.94
CA THR A 89 -9.67 -0.40 -4.05
C THR A 89 -8.18 -0.79 -4.07
N ASN A 90 -7.88 -2.09 -3.94
CA ASN A 90 -6.50 -2.53 -3.67
C ASN A 90 -5.68 -2.80 -4.93
N LEU A 91 -6.33 -3.06 -6.07
CA LEU A 91 -5.66 -3.43 -7.31
C LEU A 91 -5.93 -2.41 -8.43
N LEU A 92 -7.18 -2.26 -8.84
CA LEU A 92 -7.51 -1.43 -10.00
C LEU A 92 -7.30 0.06 -9.73
N GLY A 93 -7.60 0.52 -8.53
CA GLY A 93 -7.41 1.91 -8.12
C GLY A 93 -5.96 2.39 -8.24
N PRO A 94 -4.99 1.75 -7.57
CA PRO A 94 -3.56 2.11 -7.70
C PRO A 94 -3.06 2.05 -9.14
N ILE A 95 -3.46 1.05 -9.92
CA ILE A 95 -3.08 0.93 -11.34
C ILE A 95 -3.62 2.11 -12.14
N ARG A 96 -4.90 2.47 -11.98
CA ARG A 96 -5.54 3.58 -12.68
C ARG A 96 -4.93 4.94 -12.30
N LEU A 97 -4.74 5.18 -11.01
CA LEU A 97 -4.16 6.44 -10.53
C LEU A 97 -2.73 6.61 -11.05
N THR A 98 -1.93 5.57 -10.97
CA THR A 98 -0.57 5.59 -11.51
C THR A 98 -0.57 5.81 -13.02
N SER A 99 -1.44 5.13 -13.76
CA SER A 99 -1.58 5.32 -15.21
C SER A 99 -1.96 6.76 -15.57
N ALA A 100 -2.83 7.40 -14.78
CA ALA A 100 -3.26 8.76 -15.01
C ALA A 100 -2.16 9.82 -14.71
N LEU A 101 -1.16 9.48 -13.90
CA LEU A 101 -0.07 10.39 -13.49
C LEU A 101 1.29 10.01 -14.10
N VAL A 102 1.40 8.91 -14.84
CA VAL A 102 2.68 8.34 -15.26
C VAL A 102 3.51 9.31 -16.15
N ASP A 103 2.87 10.06 -17.02
CA ASP A 103 3.59 10.99 -17.90
C ASP A 103 4.18 12.18 -17.13
N GLN A 104 3.46 12.68 -16.13
CA GLN A 104 4.01 13.68 -15.22
C GLN A 104 5.19 13.12 -14.43
N LEU A 105 5.06 11.91 -13.86
CA LEU A 105 6.14 11.27 -13.11
C LEU A 105 7.36 11.02 -14.01
N LYS A 106 7.17 10.61 -15.27
CA LYS A 106 8.27 10.51 -16.24
C LYS A 106 8.96 11.86 -16.49
N SER A 107 8.18 12.93 -16.69
CA SER A 107 8.74 14.27 -16.92
C SER A 107 9.59 14.76 -15.76
N ARG A 108 9.33 14.28 -14.55
CA ARG A 108 10.03 14.64 -13.31
C ARG A 108 11.08 13.63 -12.86
N ARG A 109 11.28 12.52 -13.60
CA ARG A 109 12.12 11.37 -13.17
C ARG A 109 11.74 10.96 -11.75
N GLY A 110 10.44 10.84 -11.51
CA GLY A 110 9.83 10.71 -10.19
C GLY A 110 9.91 9.32 -9.60
N VAL A 111 9.16 9.14 -8.52
CA VAL A 111 9.10 7.88 -7.78
C VAL A 111 7.65 7.43 -7.65
N ILE A 112 7.40 6.15 -7.91
CA ILE A 112 6.14 5.48 -7.65
C ILE A 112 6.37 4.47 -6.54
N VAL A 113 5.59 4.57 -5.47
CA VAL A 113 5.67 3.66 -4.33
C VAL A 113 4.35 2.89 -4.22
N TYR A 114 4.43 1.57 -4.10
CA TYR A 114 3.29 0.71 -3.85
C TYR A 114 3.38 0.07 -2.47
N ASN A 115 2.25 0.03 -1.77
CA ASN A 115 2.10 -0.70 -0.52
C ASN A 115 1.63 -2.14 -0.82
N THR A 116 2.58 -3.08 -0.84
CA THR A 116 2.36 -4.51 -1.07
C THR A 116 2.84 -5.29 0.17
N PRO A 117 2.00 -5.40 1.21
CA PRO A 117 2.39 -6.01 2.48
C PRO A 117 2.87 -7.46 2.29
N VAL A 118 3.53 -7.98 3.32
CA VAL A 118 4.06 -9.36 3.33
C VAL A 118 3.01 -10.42 2.95
N LEU A 119 1.71 -10.11 3.08
CA LEU A 119 0.62 -10.97 2.65
C LEU A 119 0.50 -11.11 1.12
N ALA A 120 1.24 -10.32 0.34
CA ALA A 120 1.43 -10.55 -1.08
C ALA A 120 2.33 -11.77 -1.37
N PHE A 121 3.16 -12.17 -0.42
CA PHE A 121 4.15 -13.24 -0.54
C PHE A 121 3.77 -14.48 0.29
N VAL A 122 3.15 -14.27 1.46
CA VAL A 122 2.65 -15.34 2.34
C VAL A 122 1.19 -15.03 2.67
N PRO A 123 0.22 -15.61 1.92
CA PRO A 123 -1.19 -15.27 2.08
C PRO A 123 -1.73 -15.70 3.44
N LEU A 124 -2.52 -14.83 4.05
CA LEU A 124 -3.30 -15.13 5.26
C LEU A 124 -4.65 -15.72 4.86
N ALA A 125 -4.94 -16.95 5.28
CA ALA A 125 -6.15 -17.68 4.90
C ALA A 125 -7.45 -16.97 5.30
N GLY A 126 -7.47 -16.26 6.43
CA GLY A 126 -8.63 -15.48 6.88
C GLY A 126 -8.89 -14.17 6.13
N THR A 127 -8.03 -13.80 5.16
CA THR A 127 -8.16 -12.63 4.29
C THR A 127 -7.60 -12.95 2.91
N ALA A 128 -8.08 -14.05 2.32
CA ALA A 128 -7.54 -14.60 1.08
C ALA A 128 -7.71 -13.63 -0.11
N VAL A 129 -8.87 -12.96 -0.20
CA VAL A 129 -9.16 -11.98 -1.24
C VAL A 129 -8.18 -10.80 -1.17
N TYR A 130 -7.95 -10.27 0.05
CA TYR A 130 -6.95 -9.22 0.26
C TYR A 130 -5.55 -9.66 -0.20
N SER A 131 -5.09 -10.81 0.28
CA SER A 131 -3.78 -11.38 -0.07
C SER A 131 -3.63 -11.55 -1.59
N ALA A 132 -4.67 -12.06 -2.25
CA ALA A 132 -4.69 -12.21 -3.71
C ALA A 132 -4.56 -10.86 -4.44
N THR A 133 -5.26 -9.80 -4.00
CA THR A 133 -5.13 -8.47 -4.62
C THR A 133 -3.72 -7.90 -4.45
N LYS A 134 -3.08 -8.15 -3.31
CA LYS A 134 -1.72 -7.66 -3.05
C LYS A 134 -0.65 -8.45 -3.81
N ALA A 135 -0.83 -9.76 -3.98
CA ALA A 135 0.01 -10.59 -4.86
C ALA A 135 -0.11 -10.16 -6.33
N ALA A 136 -1.33 -9.88 -6.81
CA ALA A 136 -1.56 -9.35 -8.15
C ALA A 136 -0.91 -7.98 -8.35
N LEU A 137 -1.00 -7.08 -7.34
CA LEU A 137 -0.36 -5.78 -7.38
C LEU A 137 1.17 -5.90 -7.41
N HIS A 138 1.76 -6.81 -6.62
CA HIS A 138 3.19 -7.12 -6.66
C HIS A 138 3.64 -7.54 -8.07
N SER A 139 2.91 -8.47 -8.70
CA SER A 139 3.20 -8.89 -10.09
C SER A 139 3.16 -7.72 -11.07
N TYR A 140 2.17 -6.82 -10.93
CA TYR A 140 2.07 -5.61 -11.74
C TYR A 140 3.27 -4.67 -11.53
N VAL A 141 3.70 -4.48 -10.28
CA VAL A 141 4.84 -3.61 -9.93
C VAL A 141 6.13 -4.10 -10.58
N LEU A 142 6.40 -5.40 -10.57
CA LEU A 142 7.56 -5.98 -11.24
C LEU A 142 7.57 -5.66 -12.74
N SER A 143 6.43 -5.82 -13.40
CA SER A 143 6.27 -5.49 -14.82
C SER A 143 6.44 -4.00 -15.09
N GLN A 144 5.85 -3.15 -14.25
CA GLN A 144 5.95 -1.69 -14.39
C GLN A 144 7.39 -1.20 -14.16
N ARG A 145 8.10 -1.75 -13.18
CA ARG A 145 9.51 -1.44 -12.93
C ARG A 145 10.37 -1.72 -14.16
N PHE A 146 10.16 -2.87 -14.78
CA PHE A 146 10.84 -3.22 -16.02
C PHE A 146 10.53 -2.24 -17.17
N LEU A 147 9.25 -1.92 -17.39
CA LEU A 147 8.81 -1.03 -18.47
C LEU A 147 9.24 0.44 -18.27
N LEU A 148 9.44 0.88 -17.03
CA LEU A 148 9.87 2.24 -16.72
C LEU A 148 11.39 2.39 -16.51
N HIS A 149 12.15 1.31 -16.63
CA HIS A 149 13.60 1.28 -16.36
C HIS A 149 14.36 2.43 -17.05
N ASP A 150 14.12 2.67 -18.34
CA ASP A 150 14.83 3.67 -19.13
C ASP A 150 14.22 5.09 -19.03
N SER A 151 13.10 5.23 -18.30
CA SER A 151 12.40 6.53 -18.18
C SER A 151 12.97 7.44 -17.08
N GLY A 152 13.83 6.90 -16.22
CA GLY A 152 14.31 7.58 -15.01
C GLY A 152 13.30 7.57 -13.84
N VAL A 153 12.13 6.94 -14.00
CA VAL A 153 11.17 6.74 -12.90
C VAL A 153 11.58 5.54 -12.08
N ARG A 154 11.67 5.72 -10.75
CA ARG A 154 11.86 4.60 -9.82
C ARG A 154 10.51 4.02 -9.40
N VAL A 155 10.38 2.71 -9.42
CA VAL A 155 9.18 1.98 -8.96
C VAL A 155 9.56 1.13 -7.77
N LEU A 156 9.05 1.51 -6.60
CA LEU A 156 9.40 0.94 -5.31
C LEU A 156 8.21 0.19 -4.70
N GLU A 157 8.50 -0.82 -3.91
CA GLU A 157 7.52 -1.51 -3.05
C GLU A 157 7.86 -1.34 -1.59
N VAL A 158 6.87 -0.96 -0.80
CA VAL A 158 6.95 -1.09 0.67
C VAL A 158 6.20 -2.35 1.04
N ALA A 159 6.85 -3.26 1.76
CA ALA A 159 6.24 -4.50 2.23
C ALA A 159 6.03 -4.50 3.76
N PRO A 160 4.96 -3.86 4.27
CA PRO A 160 4.68 -3.85 5.70
C PRO A 160 4.43 -5.27 6.24
N PRO A 161 4.99 -5.59 7.40
CA PRO A 161 4.52 -6.71 8.22
C PRO A 161 3.21 -6.34 8.92
N TRP A 162 2.85 -7.05 9.97
CA TRP A 162 1.74 -6.65 10.83
C TRP A 162 2.10 -5.41 11.65
N VAL A 163 1.41 -4.29 11.41
CA VAL A 163 1.66 -2.98 12.04
C VAL A 163 0.44 -2.58 12.88
N ARG A 164 0.65 -1.99 14.05
CA ARG A 164 -0.41 -1.49 14.95
C ARG A 164 -1.14 -0.32 14.33
N THR A 165 -2.23 -0.60 13.62
CA THR A 165 -3.07 0.41 12.94
C THR A 165 -4.55 0.15 13.20
N GLU A 166 -5.42 0.97 12.61
CA GLU A 166 -6.87 0.71 12.59
C GLU A 166 -7.26 -0.47 11.71
N LEU A 167 -6.38 -0.86 10.79
CA LEU A 167 -6.62 -1.99 9.90
C LEU A 167 -6.75 -3.27 10.73
N MET A 168 -7.86 -3.98 10.57
CA MET A 168 -8.18 -5.19 11.34
C MET A 168 -8.12 -4.99 12.87
N ASN A 169 -8.42 -3.78 13.35
CA ASN A 169 -8.39 -3.44 14.79
C ASN A 169 -7.06 -3.80 15.50
N SER A 170 -5.94 -3.62 14.79
CA SER A 170 -4.62 -4.08 15.24
C SER A 170 -3.93 -3.14 16.24
N LYS A 171 -4.57 -2.07 16.70
CA LYS A 171 -3.95 -1.06 17.60
C LYS A 171 -3.37 -1.67 18.88
N GLU A 172 -4.06 -2.65 19.45
CA GLU A 172 -3.69 -3.29 20.72
C GLU A 172 -2.95 -4.64 20.52
N ALA A 173 -2.63 -5.00 19.28
CA ALA A 173 -1.95 -6.27 18.99
C ALA A 173 -0.48 -6.20 19.44
N GLU A 174 -0.12 -6.89 20.53
CA GLU A 174 1.24 -6.86 21.08
C GLU A 174 2.31 -7.39 20.12
N GLN A 175 1.93 -8.35 19.25
CA GLN A 175 2.81 -8.98 18.26
C GLN A 175 3.06 -8.09 17.04
N ALA A 176 2.23 -7.06 16.83
CA ALA A 176 2.39 -6.14 15.72
C ALA A 176 3.43 -5.06 16.08
N ILE A 177 4.21 -4.63 15.09
CA ILE A 177 5.19 -3.56 15.31
C ILE A 177 4.52 -2.19 15.46
N LEU A 178 5.14 -1.30 16.20
CA LEU A 178 4.66 0.07 16.36
C LEU A 178 4.74 0.84 15.03
N VAL A 179 3.76 1.71 14.80
CA VAL A 179 3.71 2.56 13.58
C VAL A 179 4.96 3.42 13.45
N ASP A 180 5.40 4.05 14.53
CA ASP A 180 6.57 4.94 14.49
C ASP A 180 7.84 4.19 14.13
N ARG A 181 8.03 3.00 14.67
CA ARG A 181 9.15 2.13 14.33
C ARG A 181 9.09 1.71 12.85
N PHE A 182 7.92 1.29 12.38
CA PHE A 182 7.73 0.93 10.97
C PHE A 182 8.06 2.10 10.04
N ILE A 183 7.57 3.31 10.36
CA ILE A 183 7.83 4.51 9.55
C ILE A 183 9.32 4.86 9.55
N ALA A 184 9.98 4.83 10.70
CA ALA A 184 11.41 5.13 10.79
C ALA A 184 12.24 4.18 9.93
N GLU A 185 12.08 2.85 10.12
CA GLU A 185 12.78 1.84 9.32
C GLU A 185 12.46 1.96 7.81
N THR A 186 11.20 2.27 7.46
CA THR A 186 10.77 2.47 6.06
C THR A 186 11.48 3.66 5.42
N LEU A 187 11.56 4.78 6.12
CA LEU A 187 12.18 6.01 5.60
C LEU A 187 13.70 5.89 5.50
N ASP A 188 14.33 5.11 6.36
CA ASP A 188 15.77 4.83 6.28
C ASP A 188 16.07 4.03 4.99
N VAL A 189 15.28 3.00 4.67
CA VAL A 189 15.46 2.21 3.44
C VAL A 189 15.04 3.00 2.20
N LEU A 190 13.99 3.83 2.29
CA LEU A 190 13.52 4.67 1.17
C LEU A 190 14.61 5.63 0.66
N GLY A 191 15.53 6.04 1.54
CA GLY A 191 16.69 6.87 1.20
C GLY A 191 17.82 6.14 0.46
N THR A 192 17.69 4.83 0.22
CA THR A 192 18.69 4.00 -0.47
C THR A 192 18.29 3.72 -1.92
N ASP A 193 19.12 2.95 -2.64
CA ASP A 193 18.83 2.48 -3.99
C ASP A 193 17.98 1.20 -4.03
N ALA A 194 17.44 0.74 -2.89
CA ALA A 194 16.62 -0.47 -2.83
C ALA A 194 15.29 -0.30 -3.57
N ASP A 195 14.91 -1.31 -4.35
CA ASP A 195 13.62 -1.37 -5.05
C ASP A 195 12.50 -1.89 -4.14
N GLU A 196 12.84 -2.72 -3.15
CA GLU A 196 11.93 -3.21 -2.11
C GLU A 196 12.34 -2.64 -0.74
N ILE A 197 11.39 -1.98 -0.11
CA ILE A 197 11.57 -1.38 1.22
C ILE A 197 11.05 -2.38 2.25
N LEU A 198 11.98 -3.14 2.81
CA LEU A 198 11.73 -4.19 3.78
C LEU A 198 12.23 -3.76 5.16
N VAL A 199 11.31 -3.62 6.09
CA VAL A 199 11.67 -3.51 7.51
C VAL A 199 12.08 -4.88 8.06
N GLU A 200 12.83 -4.92 9.15
CA GLU A 200 13.39 -6.19 9.67
C GLU A 200 12.32 -7.28 9.88
N ALA A 201 11.17 -6.91 10.45
CA ALA A 201 10.07 -7.84 10.73
C ALA A 201 9.40 -8.42 9.47
N ALA A 202 9.63 -7.84 8.29
CA ALA A 202 9.07 -8.32 7.02
C ALA A 202 9.97 -9.35 6.32
N LYS A 203 11.27 -9.35 6.60
CA LYS A 203 12.28 -10.09 5.81
C LYS A 203 12.02 -11.59 5.76
N SER A 204 11.68 -12.22 6.88
CA SER A 204 11.44 -13.66 6.94
C SER A 204 10.23 -14.10 6.08
N LEU A 205 9.17 -13.30 6.07
CA LEU A 205 7.98 -13.59 5.26
C LEU A 205 8.20 -13.27 3.77
N ARG A 206 9.02 -12.24 3.47
CA ARG A 206 9.39 -11.91 2.08
C ARG A 206 10.32 -12.95 1.47
N ALA A 207 11.12 -13.62 2.28
CA ALA A 207 12.06 -14.67 1.84
C ALA A 207 11.38 -16.00 1.47
N ASN A 208 10.07 -15.98 1.15
CA ASN A 208 9.32 -17.16 0.72
C ASN A 208 10.13 -18.01 -0.28
N PRO A 209 10.39 -19.29 0.04
CA PRO A 209 11.37 -20.10 -0.67
C PRO A 209 10.87 -20.73 -1.98
N GLY A 210 9.77 -20.26 -2.57
CA GLY A 210 9.25 -20.78 -3.83
C GLY A 210 8.76 -22.24 -3.73
N PRO A 211 9.56 -23.29 -4.07
CA PRO A 211 9.10 -24.68 -4.02
C PRO A 211 8.59 -25.14 -2.64
N GLU A 212 9.07 -24.54 -1.57
CA GLU A 212 8.66 -24.79 -0.19
C GLU A 212 7.53 -23.88 0.29
N GLU A 213 6.91 -23.14 -0.61
CA GLU A 213 5.84 -22.18 -0.31
C GLU A 213 4.70 -22.79 0.49
N HIS A 214 4.28 -24.01 0.17
CA HIS A 214 3.21 -24.70 0.90
C HIS A 214 3.52 -24.89 2.38
N THR A 215 4.75 -25.26 2.71
CA THR A 215 5.18 -25.45 4.09
C THR A 215 5.17 -24.15 4.86
N LEU A 216 5.68 -23.08 4.25
CA LEU A 216 5.69 -21.74 4.82
C LEU A 216 4.27 -21.22 5.05
N VAL A 217 3.40 -21.28 4.03
CA VAL A 217 2.01 -20.78 4.09
C VAL A 217 1.20 -21.56 5.14
N ASN A 218 1.32 -22.88 5.18
CA ASN A 218 0.63 -23.71 6.18
C ASN A 218 1.10 -23.38 7.60
N GLY A 219 2.42 -23.28 7.83
CA GLY A 219 2.98 -22.92 9.13
C GLY A 219 2.53 -21.54 9.61
N PHE A 220 2.57 -20.54 8.72
CA PHE A 220 2.09 -19.19 8.99
C PHE A 220 0.61 -19.18 9.38
N ASN A 221 -0.27 -19.82 8.60
CA ASN A 221 -1.70 -19.83 8.88
C ASN A 221 -2.04 -20.61 10.16
N GLN A 222 -1.34 -21.72 10.46
CA GLN A 222 -1.49 -22.43 11.75
C GLN A 222 -1.12 -21.55 12.94
N GLN A 223 -0.07 -20.73 12.80
CA GLN A 223 0.30 -19.78 13.84
C GLN A 223 -0.76 -18.70 14.02
N MET A 224 -1.29 -18.15 12.93
CA MET A 224 -2.35 -17.14 12.99
C MET A 224 -3.64 -17.67 13.59
N LEU A 225 -4.05 -18.91 13.27
CA LEU A 225 -5.19 -19.55 13.90
C LEU A 225 -5.04 -19.71 15.43
N LYS A 226 -3.83 -19.97 15.93
CA LYS A 226 -3.57 -20.01 17.38
C LYS A 226 -3.66 -18.64 18.04
N LEU A 227 -3.31 -17.56 17.32
CA LEU A 227 -3.35 -16.19 17.84
C LEU A 227 -4.77 -15.62 17.86
N PHE A 228 -5.55 -15.88 16.80
CA PHE A 228 -6.90 -15.30 16.65
C PHE A 228 -8.03 -16.20 17.14
N GLY A 229 -7.76 -17.46 17.48
CA GLY A 229 -8.75 -18.47 17.82
C GLY A 229 -9.44 -19.06 16.58
N SER A 230 -10.01 -20.24 16.75
CA SER A 230 -10.90 -20.83 15.74
C SER A 230 -12.22 -20.06 15.77
N SER A 231 -12.51 -19.27 14.76
CA SER A 231 -13.85 -18.69 14.54
C SER A 231 -14.83 -19.75 14.13
#